data_a51e458981133a768be5a3299a8f3cc8
#
_entry.id   a51e458981133a768be5a3299a8f3cc8
#
_cell.length_a   1.000
_cell.length_b   1.000
_cell.length_c   1.000
_cell.angle_alpha   90.00
_cell.angle_beta   90.00
_cell.angle_gamma   90.00
#
_symmetry.space_group_name_H-M   'P 1'
#
loop_
_entity.id
_entity.type
_entity.pdbx_description
1 polymer ?
#
loop_
_entity_poly.entity_id
_entity_poly.type
_entity_poly.pdbx_seq_one_letter_code
_entity_poly.pdbx_strand_id
1 'polypeptide(L)'
;MTKDEALKLFAQSGAVWFGNSKQHFAFSAYCRLQGWNKLADKWKEEAEEEWDEAEEVLNRLVELGCKPADLQEAMKTIEFPFYDDPKQQIESDYNPEAVKIMSEMAEAFKDDYPTQKLIQKWIDGEKEHMAWEAQYLNYIDKLGYENFLTAMM
;
A
#
# COMPACT_ATOMS: atom_id res chain seq x y z
N MET A 1 -21.26 6.42 -1.63
CA MET A 1 -20.23 7.18 -2.37
C MET A 1 -20.72 7.47 -3.77
N THR A 2 -20.66 8.72 -4.19
CA THR A 2 -20.97 9.13 -5.58
C THR A 2 -19.80 8.83 -6.50
N LYS A 3 -20.03 8.83 -7.82
CA LYS A 3 -18.98 8.63 -8.82
C LYS A 3 -17.92 9.75 -8.76
N ASP A 4 -18.34 11.00 -8.52
CA ASP A 4 -17.41 12.12 -8.40
C ASP A 4 -16.54 12.00 -7.15
N GLU A 5 -17.11 11.60 -6.02
CA GLU A 5 -16.35 11.29 -4.79
C GLU A 5 -15.37 10.16 -5.01
N ALA A 6 -15.80 9.11 -5.69
CA ALA A 6 -14.93 7.96 -6.01
C ALA A 6 -13.78 8.35 -6.93
N LEU A 7 -14.02 9.19 -7.94
CA LEU A 7 -12.98 9.68 -8.85
C LEU A 7 -11.92 10.50 -8.09
N LYS A 8 -12.38 11.36 -7.17
CA LYS A 8 -11.47 12.14 -6.33
C LYS A 8 -10.62 11.24 -5.44
N LEU A 9 -11.24 10.25 -4.79
CA LEU A 9 -10.51 9.27 -3.98
C LEU A 9 -9.55 8.43 -4.81
N PHE A 10 -9.95 8.04 -6.03
CA PHE A 10 -9.09 7.32 -6.96
C PHE A 10 -7.84 8.14 -7.29
N ALA A 11 -7.97 9.42 -7.60
CA ALA A 11 -6.83 10.30 -7.84
C ALA A 11 -5.94 10.44 -6.59
N GLN A 12 -6.54 10.61 -5.42
CA GLN A 12 -5.82 10.69 -4.15
C GLN A 12 -5.09 9.38 -3.81
N SER A 13 -5.58 8.24 -4.28
CA SER A 13 -4.92 6.95 -4.09
C SER A 13 -3.51 6.92 -4.67
N GLY A 14 -3.27 7.64 -5.77
CA GLY A 14 -1.91 7.77 -6.33
C GLY A 14 -0.93 8.37 -5.33
N ALA A 15 -1.32 9.44 -4.64
CA ALA A 15 -0.50 10.07 -3.61
C ALA A 15 -0.25 9.13 -2.42
N VAL A 16 -1.25 8.34 -2.03
CA VAL A 16 -1.12 7.34 -0.96
C VAL A 16 -0.13 6.25 -1.36
N TRP A 17 -0.28 5.68 -2.55
CA TRP A 17 0.62 4.64 -3.05
C TRP A 17 2.06 5.14 -3.17
N PHE A 18 2.29 6.34 -3.69
CA PHE A 18 3.63 6.93 -3.75
C PHE A 18 4.24 7.12 -2.36
N GLY A 19 3.46 7.62 -1.41
CA GLY A 19 3.90 7.82 -0.03
C GLY A 19 4.25 6.51 0.67
N ASN A 20 3.39 5.51 0.56
CA ASN A 20 3.63 4.16 1.10
C ASN A 20 4.88 3.54 0.48
N SER A 21 5.01 3.61 -0.84
CA SER A 21 6.19 3.08 -1.55
C SER A 21 7.49 3.66 -1.02
N LYS A 22 7.56 4.98 -0.88
CA LYS A 22 8.76 5.65 -0.35
C LYS A 22 9.07 5.24 1.07
N GLN A 23 8.06 5.19 1.94
CA GLN A 23 8.23 4.79 3.33
C GLN A 23 8.71 3.32 3.43
N HIS A 24 8.15 2.44 2.61
CA HIS A 24 8.53 1.03 2.60
C HIS A 24 9.92 0.79 2.01
N PHE A 25 10.34 1.56 1.01
CA PHE A 25 11.73 1.54 0.53
C PHE A 25 12.70 1.96 1.64
N ALA A 26 12.38 3.03 2.37
CA ALA A 26 13.22 3.49 3.49
C ALA A 26 13.30 2.45 4.59
N PHE A 27 12.17 1.81 4.94
CA PHE A 27 12.14 0.75 5.94
C PHE A 27 12.90 -0.50 5.49
N SER A 28 12.81 -0.87 4.22
CA SER A 28 13.62 -1.95 3.65
C SER A 28 15.12 -1.69 3.80
N ALA A 29 15.57 -0.47 3.47
CA ALA A 29 16.96 -0.07 3.64
C ALA A 29 17.40 -0.14 5.11
N TYR A 30 16.56 0.31 6.03
CA TYR A 30 16.82 0.22 7.47
C TYR A 30 16.96 -1.24 7.93
N CYS A 31 16.04 -2.12 7.50
CA CYS A 31 16.10 -3.55 7.80
C CYS A 31 17.41 -4.18 7.31
N ARG A 32 17.86 -3.80 6.13
CA ARG A 32 19.12 -4.29 5.54
C ARG A 32 20.33 -3.85 6.36
N LEU A 33 20.32 -2.62 6.85
CA LEU A 33 21.36 -2.13 7.76
C LEU A 33 21.42 -2.96 9.05
N GLN A 34 20.27 -3.41 9.55
CA GLN A 34 20.18 -4.24 10.75
C GLN A 34 20.52 -5.72 10.50
N GLY A 35 20.68 -6.12 9.25
CA GLY A 35 20.89 -7.52 8.89
C GLY A 35 19.62 -8.36 8.79
N TRP A 36 18.45 -7.76 8.87
CA TRP A 36 17.15 -8.43 8.71
C TRP A 36 16.79 -8.54 7.23
N ASN A 37 17.57 -9.33 6.51
CA ASN A 37 17.53 -9.35 5.05
C ASN A 37 16.20 -9.88 4.48
N LYS A 38 15.58 -10.84 5.14
CA LYS A 38 14.27 -11.37 4.70
C LYS A 38 13.16 -10.33 4.85
N LEU A 39 13.17 -9.55 5.93
CA LEU A 39 12.29 -8.41 6.11
C LEU A 39 12.56 -7.33 5.05
N ALA A 40 13.84 -7.02 4.83
CA ALA A 40 14.23 -6.04 3.82
C ALA A 40 13.69 -6.39 2.43
N ASP A 41 13.82 -7.65 2.02
CA ASP A 41 13.34 -8.14 0.74
C ASP A 41 11.81 -8.05 0.65
N LYS A 42 11.12 -8.40 1.71
CA LYS A 42 9.65 -8.33 1.78
C LYS A 42 9.13 -6.89 1.62
N TRP A 43 9.71 -5.96 2.36
CA TRP A 43 9.30 -4.56 2.29
C TRP A 43 9.69 -3.88 0.97
N LYS A 44 10.78 -4.30 0.35
CA LYS A 44 11.16 -3.84 -0.99
C LYS A 44 10.15 -4.31 -2.03
N GLU A 45 9.72 -5.55 -1.98
CA GLU A 45 8.68 -6.11 -2.85
C GLU A 45 7.39 -5.30 -2.74
N GLU A 46 6.93 -5.03 -1.51
CA GLU A 46 5.75 -4.20 -1.27
C GLU A 46 5.92 -2.78 -1.83
N ALA A 47 7.08 -2.17 -1.61
CA ALA A 47 7.35 -0.82 -2.12
C ALA A 47 7.31 -0.75 -3.65
N GLU A 48 7.84 -1.76 -4.34
CA GLU A 48 7.82 -1.85 -5.80
C GLU A 48 6.39 -2.03 -6.33
N GLU A 49 5.59 -2.87 -5.70
CA GLU A 49 4.18 -3.06 -6.04
C GLU A 49 3.36 -1.77 -5.87
N GLU A 50 3.56 -1.06 -4.76
CA GLU A 50 2.86 0.19 -4.48
C GLU A 50 3.26 1.31 -5.45
N TRP A 51 4.51 1.36 -5.87
CA TRP A 51 4.95 2.30 -6.90
C TRP A 51 4.25 2.01 -8.23
N ASP A 52 4.16 0.74 -8.62
CA ASP A 52 3.47 0.32 -9.85
C ASP A 52 1.98 0.68 -9.78
N GLU A 53 1.34 0.50 -8.63
CA GLU A 53 -0.06 0.89 -8.41
C GLU A 53 -0.26 2.40 -8.55
N ALA A 54 0.69 3.20 -8.05
CA ALA A 54 0.65 4.66 -8.24
C ALA A 54 0.74 5.05 -9.72
N GLU A 55 1.62 4.40 -10.48
CA GLU A 55 1.71 4.61 -11.93
C GLU A 55 0.41 4.21 -12.66
N GLU A 56 -0.22 3.12 -12.24
CA GLU A 56 -1.50 2.66 -12.79
C GLU A 56 -2.62 3.71 -12.57
N VAL A 57 -2.62 4.39 -11.41
CA VAL A 57 -3.55 5.51 -11.16
C VAL A 57 -3.34 6.63 -12.17
N LEU A 58 -2.08 7.05 -12.38
CA LEU A 58 -1.76 8.11 -13.33
C LEU A 58 -2.20 7.75 -14.75
N ASN A 59 -1.89 6.54 -15.19
CA ASN A 59 -2.26 6.06 -16.52
C ASN A 59 -3.78 6.02 -16.69
N ARG A 60 -4.50 5.51 -15.69
CA ARG A 60 -5.95 5.41 -15.76
C ARG A 60 -6.63 6.78 -15.76
N LEU A 61 -6.12 7.74 -14.98
CA LEU A 61 -6.65 9.11 -15.00
C LEU A 61 -6.53 9.75 -16.38
N VAL A 62 -5.42 9.54 -17.07
CA VAL A 62 -5.22 10.03 -18.45
C VAL A 62 -6.24 9.39 -19.39
N GLU A 63 -6.44 8.08 -19.31
CA GLU A 63 -7.43 7.36 -20.12
C GLU A 63 -8.86 7.84 -19.87
N LEU A 64 -9.16 8.26 -18.65
CA LEU A 64 -10.48 8.84 -18.30
C LEU A 64 -10.64 10.29 -18.75
N GLY A 65 -9.61 10.89 -19.35
CA GLY A 65 -9.65 12.29 -19.80
C GLY A 65 -9.67 13.28 -18.64
N CYS A 66 -8.94 12.98 -17.57
CA CYS A 66 -8.89 13.81 -16.37
C CYS A 66 -8.37 15.23 -16.66
N LYS A 67 -8.68 16.14 -15.74
CA LYS A 67 -8.13 17.49 -15.75
C LYS A 67 -6.69 17.49 -15.21
N PRO A 68 -5.85 18.46 -15.61
CA PRO A 68 -4.50 18.57 -15.03
C PRO A 68 -4.46 18.60 -13.50
N ALA A 69 -5.49 19.18 -12.86
CA ALA A 69 -5.61 19.22 -11.40
C ALA A 69 -5.70 17.83 -10.77
N ASP A 70 -6.34 16.86 -11.44
CA ASP A 70 -6.46 15.48 -10.94
C ASP A 70 -5.11 14.77 -11.00
N LEU A 71 -4.34 14.98 -12.06
CA LEU A 71 -2.96 14.46 -12.15
C LEU A 71 -2.05 15.07 -11.10
N GLN A 72 -2.20 16.38 -10.87
CA GLN A 72 -1.43 17.09 -9.84
C GLN A 72 -1.73 16.49 -8.45
N GLU A 73 -2.98 16.19 -8.16
CA GLU A 73 -3.39 15.55 -6.90
C GLU A 73 -2.78 14.16 -6.76
N ALA A 74 -2.83 13.35 -7.81
CA ALA A 74 -2.27 12.01 -7.82
C ALA A 74 -0.74 11.98 -7.70
N MET A 75 -0.06 13.04 -8.16
CA MET A 75 1.40 13.18 -8.05
C MET A 75 1.89 13.60 -6.68
N LYS A 76 1.02 14.12 -5.83
CA LYS A 76 1.40 14.49 -4.47
C LYS A 76 1.93 13.28 -3.73
N THR A 77 2.86 13.50 -2.82
CA THR A 77 3.35 12.47 -1.92
C THR A 77 2.81 12.74 -0.52
N ILE A 78 2.13 11.74 0.04
CA ILE A 78 1.75 11.77 1.45
C ILE A 78 2.93 11.23 2.25
N GLU A 79 3.38 11.99 3.25
CA GLU A 79 4.45 11.54 4.13
C GLU A 79 3.86 10.66 5.24
N PHE A 80 4.38 9.44 5.35
CA PHE A 80 4.05 8.54 6.45
C PHE A 80 5.18 8.54 7.48
N PRO A 81 4.86 8.36 8.78
CA PRO A 81 5.89 8.27 9.81
C PRO A 81 6.85 7.12 9.52
N PHE A 82 8.14 7.34 9.81
CA PHE A 82 9.12 6.26 9.76
C PHE A 82 9.16 5.57 11.13
N TYR A 83 9.06 4.24 11.11
CA TYR A 83 9.18 3.41 12.31
C TYR A 83 10.46 2.58 12.21
N ASP A 84 11.27 2.58 13.26
CA ASP A 84 12.50 1.78 13.33
C ASP A 84 12.28 0.42 13.99
N ASP A 85 11.08 0.17 14.50
CA ASP A 85 10.66 -1.09 15.11
C ASP A 85 9.82 -1.90 14.13
N PRO A 86 10.30 -3.09 13.66
CA PRO A 86 9.56 -3.92 12.71
C PRO A 86 8.14 -4.29 13.16
N LYS A 87 7.93 -4.55 14.45
CA LYS A 87 6.60 -4.84 14.98
C LYS A 87 5.65 -3.66 14.81
N GLN A 88 6.12 -2.46 15.17
CA GLN A 88 5.35 -1.24 15.03
C GLN A 88 5.07 -0.91 13.56
N GLN A 89 6.05 -1.13 12.68
CA GLN A 89 5.86 -0.95 11.23
C GLN A 89 4.75 -1.86 10.70
N ILE A 90 4.77 -3.14 11.06
CA ILE A 90 3.75 -4.11 10.65
C ILE A 90 2.37 -3.71 11.20
N GLU A 91 2.29 -3.37 12.49
CA GLU A 91 1.02 -2.96 13.12
C GLU A 91 0.44 -1.70 12.50
N SER A 92 1.29 -0.73 12.15
CA SER A 92 0.86 0.53 11.53
C SER A 92 0.35 0.36 10.11
N ASP A 93 0.88 -0.63 9.39
CA ASP A 93 0.53 -0.91 8.00
C ASP A 93 -0.73 -1.78 7.86
N TYR A 94 -1.05 -2.58 8.87
CA TYR A 94 -2.24 -3.42 8.89
C TYR A 94 -3.51 -2.56 8.96
N ASN A 95 -4.24 -2.46 7.83
CA ASN A 95 -5.34 -1.50 7.68
C ASN A 95 -6.59 -2.11 7.02
N PRO A 96 -7.45 -2.78 7.80
CA PRO A 96 -8.72 -3.32 7.26
C PRO A 96 -9.67 -2.26 6.70
N GLU A 97 -9.61 -1.03 7.22
CA GLU A 97 -10.46 0.08 6.76
C GLU A 97 -10.15 0.47 5.30
N ALA A 98 -8.90 0.35 4.88
CA ALA A 98 -8.51 0.60 3.49
C ALA A 98 -9.25 -0.32 2.53
N VAL A 99 -9.41 -1.60 2.87
CA VAL A 99 -10.15 -2.58 2.05
C VAL A 99 -11.62 -2.18 1.92
N LYS A 100 -12.23 -1.69 3.01
CA LYS A 100 -13.61 -1.22 2.99
C LYS A 100 -13.79 -0.02 2.07
N ILE A 101 -12.93 0.97 2.19
CA ILE A 101 -12.94 2.17 1.34
C ILE A 101 -12.76 1.81 -0.12
N MET A 102 -11.80 0.94 -0.44
CA MET A 102 -11.59 0.46 -1.81
C MET A 102 -12.79 -0.30 -2.35
N SER A 103 -13.48 -1.08 -1.52
CA SER A 103 -14.69 -1.80 -1.93
C SER A 103 -15.83 -0.84 -2.29
N GLU A 104 -16.03 0.21 -1.50
CA GLU A 104 -17.01 1.26 -1.79
C GLU A 104 -16.67 2.02 -3.07
N MET A 105 -15.38 2.30 -3.28
CA MET A 105 -14.88 2.93 -4.50
C MET A 105 -15.13 2.04 -5.72
N ALA A 106 -14.83 0.75 -5.63
CA ALA A 106 -15.07 -0.21 -6.70
C ALA A 106 -16.55 -0.28 -7.09
N GLU A 107 -17.46 -0.26 -6.13
CA GLU A 107 -18.91 -0.24 -6.39
C GLU A 107 -19.33 1.04 -7.12
N ALA A 108 -18.76 2.18 -6.77
CA ALA A 108 -19.04 3.45 -7.46
C ALA A 108 -18.60 3.43 -8.94
N PHE A 109 -17.61 2.59 -9.29
CA PHE A 109 -17.14 2.38 -10.67
C PHE A 109 -17.75 1.15 -11.35
N LYS A 110 -18.89 0.64 -10.89
CA LYS A 110 -19.51 -0.56 -11.46
C LYS A 110 -19.82 -0.46 -12.97
N ASP A 111 -20.05 0.77 -13.49
CA ASP A 111 -20.29 1.02 -14.90
C ASP A 111 -18.99 1.31 -15.70
N ASP A 112 -17.85 1.32 -15.04
CA ASP A 112 -16.52 1.49 -15.63
C ASP A 112 -15.64 0.30 -15.27
N TYR A 113 -15.80 -0.77 -16.02
CA TYR A 113 -15.15 -2.04 -15.75
C TYR A 113 -13.62 -1.95 -15.63
N PRO A 114 -12.88 -1.23 -16.50
CA PRO A 114 -11.43 -1.15 -16.36
C PRO A 114 -10.98 -0.52 -15.03
N THR A 115 -11.65 0.55 -14.58
CA THR A 115 -11.35 1.18 -13.31
C THR A 115 -11.74 0.30 -12.13
N GLN A 116 -12.94 -0.30 -12.17
CA GLN A 116 -13.40 -1.23 -11.14
C GLN A 116 -12.44 -2.41 -10.98
N LYS A 117 -12.01 -3.01 -12.09
CA LYS A 117 -11.08 -4.15 -12.09
C LYS A 117 -9.74 -3.78 -11.46
N LEU A 118 -9.23 -2.58 -11.75
CA LEU A 118 -7.99 -2.09 -11.14
C LEU A 118 -8.11 -2.00 -9.62
N ILE A 119 -9.22 -1.42 -9.14
CA ILE A 119 -9.48 -1.30 -7.69
C ILE A 119 -9.64 -2.68 -7.05
N GLN A 120 -10.32 -3.61 -7.71
CA GLN A 120 -10.47 -4.99 -7.22
C GLN A 120 -9.11 -5.70 -7.09
N LYS A 121 -8.19 -5.44 -8.02
CA LYS A 121 -6.81 -5.94 -7.93
C LYS A 121 -6.11 -5.38 -6.69
N TRP A 122 -6.30 -4.11 -6.36
CA TRP A 122 -5.76 -3.52 -5.14
C TRP A 122 -6.33 -4.18 -3.88
N ILE A 123 -7.63 -4.46 -3.87
CA ILE A 123 -8.30 -5.15 -2.75
C ILE A 123 -7.68 -6.53 -2.53
N ASP A 124 -7.48 -7.29 -3.58
CA ASP A 124 -6.87 -8.63 -3.50
C ASP A 124 -5.43 -8.55 -2.97
N GLY A 125 -4.64 -7.61 -3.49
CA GLY A 125 -3.27 -7.38 -3.03
C GLY A 125 -3.22 -6.95 -1.57
N GLU A 126 -4.11 -6.07 -1.13
CA GLU A 126 -4.16 -5.62 0.27
C GLU A 126 -4.57 -6.75 1.22
N LYS A 127 -5.47 -7.63 0.80
CA LYS A 127 -5.82 -8.82 1.59
C LYS A 127 -4.64 -9.78 1.74
N GLU A 128 -3.86 -10.00 0.69
CA GLU A 128 -2.63 -10.79 0.77
C GLU A 128 -1.59 -10.12 1.70
N HIS A 129 -1.46 -8.82 1.60
CA HIS A 129 -0.60 -8.01 2.43
C HIS A 129 -0.96 -8.17 3.92
N MET A 130 -2.21 -7.97 4.27
CA MET A 130 -2.69 -8.15 5.65
C MET A 130 -2.52 -9.58 6.14
N ALA A 131 -2.63 -10.59 5.26
CA ALA A 131 -2.45 -11.99 5.65
C ALA A 131 -1.02 -12.28 6.10
N TRP A 132 0.00 -11.81 5.36
CA TRP A 132 1.37 -12.03 5.78
C TRP A 132 1.76 -11.16 6.99
N GLU A 133 1.19 -9.97 7.11
CA GLU A 133 1.39 -9.13 8.29
C GLU A 133 0.84 -9.80 9.55
N ALA A 134 -0.38 -10.33 9.48
CA ALA A 134 -0.97 -11.09 10.58
C ALA A 134 -0.12 -12.33 10.94
N GLN A 135 0.42 -13.01 9.93
CA GLN A 135 1.31 -14.16 10.13
C GLN A 135 2.59 -13.74 10.87
N TYR A 136 3.19 -12.64 10.48
CA TYR A 136 4.42 -12.14 11.13
C TYR A 136 4.15 -11.70 12.57
N LEU A 137 3.06 -11.01 12.84
CA LEU A 137 2.66 -10.66 14.20
C LEU A 137 2.43 -11.92 15.06
N ASN A 138 1.84 -12.95 14.48
CA ASN A 138 1.66 -14.24 15.16
C ASN A 138 3.00 -14.94 15.45
N TYR A 139 3.96 -14.85 14.54
CA TYR A 139 5.31 -15.38 14.78
C TYR A 139 6.02 -14.65 15.91
N ILE A 140 5.89 -13.33 15.98
CA ILE A 140 6.42 -12.52 17.08
C ILE A 140 5.85 -13.01 18.42
N ASP A 141 4.54 -13.23 18.50
CA ASP A 141 3.87 -13.72 19.72
C ASP A 141 4.35 -15.13 20.11
N LYS A 142 4.50 -16.02 19.14
CA LYS A 142 4.85 -17.43 19.39
C LYS A 142 6.35 -17.65 19.64
N LEU A 143 7.21 -16.95 18.92
CA LEU A 143 8.66 -17.16 18.97
C LEU A 143 9.35 -16.21 19.96
N GLY A 144 8.72 -15.11 20.33
CA GLY A 144 9.34 -13.98 20.97
C GLY A 144 10.01 -13.06 19.93
N TYR A 145 10.10 -11.78 20.24
CA TYR A 145 10.52 -10.76 19.27
C TYR A 145 11.97 -10.96 18.82
N GLU A 146 12.88 -11.21 19.74
CA GLU A 146 14.31 -11.44 19.41
C GLU A 146 14.49 -12.65 18.49
N ASN A 147 13.78 -13.75 18.74
CA ASN A 147 13.82 -14.94 17.90
C ASN A 147 13.23 -14.67 16.52
N PHE A 148 12.14 -13.89 16.44
CA PHE A 148 11.58 -13.47 15.16
C PHE A 148 12.60 -12.66 14.35
N LEU A 149 13.25 -11.66 14.95
CA LEU A 149 14.25 -10.85 14.27
C LEU A 149 15.43 -11.69 13.79
N THR A 150 15.87 -12.64 14.60
CA THR A 150 16.93 -13.59 14.20
C THR A 150 16.49 -14.42 12.99
N ALA A 151 15.24 -14.87 12.95
CA ALA A 151 14.71 -15.63 11.81
C ALA A 151 14.60 -14.78 10.52
N MET A 152 14.57 -13.46 10.64
CA MET A 152 14.51 -12.52 9.50
C MET A 152 15.89 -12.16 8.93
N MET A 153 16.94 -12.62 9.54
CA MET A 153 18.33 -12.41 9.07
C MET A 153 18.66 -13.13 7.76
#